data_05d7cdf8a69bdd3e9ede2ac661c4a342
#
_entry.id   05d7cdf8a69bdd3e9ede2ac661c4a342
#
_cell.length_a   1.000
_cell.length_b   1.000
_cell.length_c   1.000
_cell.angle_alpha   90.00
_cell.angle_beta   90.00
_cell.angle_gamma   90.00
#
_symmetry.space_group_name_H-M   'P 1'
#
loop_
_entity.id
_entity.type
_entity.pdbx_description
1 polymer ?
#
loop_
_entity_poly.entity_id
_entity_poly.type
_entity_poly.pdbx_seq_one_letter_code
_entity_poly.pdbx_strand_id
1 'polypeptide(L)'
;YLGGVQMSIQEVLDRLKRTYCGNIGTEYLHLQSTKKRRWLQARMEKNCNVPDFSDEEKIRILRKIVQAEEFENFLHTRYVGQKRFSLEGGESLVTALDSILQKCPVNGVEEVVMGMAHRGRLNVLANVLGKSHEFIFREFSENFVPDAAHGSGDVKYHLGYESVKETADGSEVVVHLSPNPSHLEAVNGVVEGKARARQRLREDDKRSRVLPVIVHGDAAMAGQGMVAEVFNLSKLAGYRTGGTIHIVVNNQIGFTTSTSDARSSLYCTDVAKSIEAPIFHVNGNDALAVAMVAETALAYRQEFGEDVVIDINCYRKYGHNEADEPAFTQPILYKIIKAMPAVSDLLTKQLIADGVISEEESEKIHDQLRRQLGASLEKVKTVKKSSTFEGSIAVKQIPYDFSVSDTSVAKKDLSKVAKVLTTPPKNFRLNPKIKRQLDAKKKNFAEGKNIDWGFAEQLAFGSLMLEGTPVRLSGQDSKRGTFSHRHAAWYDADDRTRYIPLINMKERKAKFCVYNSLLSEAAVLAFDYGYSLDYPKMLAIWEAQFGDFANGAQVIID
;
A
#
# COMPACT_ATOMS: atom_id res chain seq x y z
N TYR A 1 -28.80 -1.03 -18.67
CA TYR A 1 -28.27 0.31 -18.44
C TYR A 1 -27.77 1.01 -19.71
N LEU A 2 -28.20 0.56 -20.84
CA LEU A 2 -27.85 1.12 -22.14
C LEU A 2 -28.50 2.50 -22.39
N GLY A 3 -28.78 3.24 -21.32
CA GLY A 3 -29.21 4.65 -21.37
C GLY A 3 -30.69 4.87 -21.73
N GLY A 4 -31.55 3.85 -21.67
CA GLY A 4 -32.98 3.99 -22.00
C GLY A 4 -33.25 4.31 -23.47
N VAL A 5 -32.26 4.14 -24.34
CA VAL A 5 -32.39 4.35 -25.78
C VAL A 5 -32.99 3.07 -26.41
N GLN A 6 -33.94 3.24 -27.30
CA GLN A 6 -34.53 2.14 -28.07
C GLN A 6 -33.46 1.61 -29.03
N MET A 7 -33.08 0.35 -28.90
CA MET A 7 -32.04 -0.30 -29.70
C MET A 7 -32.55 -1.63 -30.27
N SER A 8 -32.05 -2.03 -31.41
CA SER A 8 -32.22 -3.39 -31.91
C SER A 8 -31.45 -4.40 -31.08
N ILE A 9 -31.82 -5.66 -31.09
CA ILE A 9 -31.12 -6.74 -30.40
C ILE A 9 -29.65 -6.80 -30.85
N GLN A 10 -29.39 -6.59 -32.14
CA GLN A 10 -28.02 -6.62 -32.68
C GLN A 10 -27.17 -5.48 -32.10
N GLU A 11 -27.70 -4.26 -32.05
CA GLU A 11 -26.99 -3.11 -31.43
C GLU A 11 -26.69 -3.36 -29.95
N VAL A 12 -27.63 -3.96 -29.21
CA VAL A 12 -27.39 -4.34 -27.80
C VAL A 12 -26.27 -5.36 -27.69
N LEU A 13 -26.29 -6.41 -28.54
CA LEU A 13 -25.25 -7.46 -28.54
C LEU A 13 -23.86 -6.87 -28.89
N ASP A 14 -23.79 -6.02 -29.90
CA ASP A 14 -22.54 -5.39 -30.34
C ASP A 14 -21.99 -4.47 -29.25
N ARG A 15 -22.84 -3.71 -28.59
CA ARG A 15 -22.47 -2.84 -27.48
C ARG A 15 -21.97 -3.65 -26.27
N LEU A 16 -22.64 -4.73 -25.89
CA LEU A 16 -22.22 -5.61 -24.83
C LEU A 16 -20.89 -6.31 -25.15
N LYS A 17 -20.70 -6.78 -26.38
CA LYS A 17 -19.42 -7.35 -26.83
C LYS A 17 -18.29 -6.33 -26.74
N ARG A 18 -18.49 -5.10 -27.19
CA ARG A 18 -17.50 -4.03 -27.08
C ARG A 18 -17.16 -3.73 -25.63
N THR A 19 -18.16 -3.72 -24.74
CA THR A 19 -17.95 -3.40 -23.31
C THR A 19 -17.19 -4.51 -22.57
N TYR A 20 -17.54 -5.78 -22.82
CA TYR A 20 -17.11 -6.89 -21.96
C TYR A 20 -16.16 -7.90 -22.62
N CYS A 21 -15.94 -7.81 -23.93
CA CYS A 21 -15.08 -8.73 -24.66
C CYS A 21 -13.87 -8.04 -25.32
N GLY A 22 -13.52 -6.83 -24.86
CA GLY A 22 -12.34 -6.10 -25.30
C GLY A 22 -11.11 -6.35 -24.42
N ASN A 23 -10.24 -5.34 -24.30
CA ASN A 23 -9.00 -5.39 -23.52
C ASN A 23 -9.20 -5.24 -21.99
N ILE A 24 -10.45 -5.07 -21.52
CA ILE A 24 -10.81 -4.93 -20.11
C ILE A 24 -11.86 -5.96 -19.75
N GLY A 25 -11.51 -6.86 -18.84
CA GLY A 25 -12.45 -7.75 -18.15
C GLY A 25 -12.72 -7.23 -16.75
N THR A 26 -13.93 -7.38 -16.24
CA THR A 26 -14.26 -6.92 -14.89
C THR A 26 -15.04 -7.96 -14.12
N GLU A 27 -14.52 -8.36 -12.96
CA GLU A 27 -15.21 -9.23 -12.02
C GLU A 27 -15.87 -8.37 -10.93
N TYR A 28 -17.20 -8.32 -10.93
CA TYR A 28 -17.98 -7.54 -9.97
C TYR A 28 -19.30 -8.21 -9.56
N LEU A 29 -19.63 -9.36 -10.15
CA LEU A 29 -20.90 -10.05 -9.85
C LEU A 29 -20.92 -10.68 -8.45
N HIS A 30 -19.75 -10.93 -7.86
CA HIS A 30 -19.59 -11.42 -6.50
C HIS A 30 -19.87 -10.33 -5.43
N LEU A 31 -19.95 -9.05 -5.81
CA LEU A 31 -20.32 -7.97 -4.89
C LEU A 31 -21.77 -8.13 -4.44
N GLN A 32 -22.04 -8.16 -3.13
CA GLN A 32 -23.42 -8.27 -2.62
C GLN A 32 -24.22 -6.96 -2.83
N SER A 33 -23.54 -5.81 -2.81
CA SER A 33 -24.17 -4.50 -2.95
C SER A 33 -24.63 -4.21 -4.38
N THR A 34 -25.94 -4.13 -4.58
CA THR A 34 -26.54 -3.71 -5.86
C THR A 34 -26.12 -2.30 -6.27
N LYS A 35 -25.93 -1.37 -5.30
CA LYS A 35 -25.44 0.00 -5.60
C LYS A 35 -24.08 -0.05 -6.27
N LYS A 36 -23.14 -0.84 -5.75
CA LYS A 36 -21.77 -0.98 -6.30
C LYS A 36 -21.77 -1.63 -7.68
N ARG A 37 -22.51 -2.73 -7.84
CA ARG A 37 -22.65 -3.39 -9.16
C ARG A 37 -23.19 -2.44 -10.22
N ARG A 38 -24.26 -1.69 -9.90
CA ARG A 38 -24.87 -0.72 -10.83
C ARG A 38 -23.95 0.45 -11.15
N TRP A 39 -23.17 0.92 -10.18
CA TRP A 39 -22.21 1.98 -10.41
C TRP A 39 -21.13 1.54 -11.42
N LEU A 40 -20.59 0.33 -11.25
CA LEU A 40 -19.61 -0.24 -12.17
C LEU A 40 -20.21 -0.45 -13.57
N GLN A 41 -21.39 -1.06 -13.65
CA GLN A 41 -22.09 -1.26 -14.93
C GLN A 41 -22.31 0.04 -15.68
N ALA A 42 -22.88 1.04 -15.00
CA ALA A 42 -23.16 2.33 -15.62
C ALA A 42 -21.89 3.00 -16.18
N ARG A 43 -20.77 2.87 -15.46
CA ARG A 43 -19.49 3.45 -15.87
C ARG A 43 -18.90 2.73 -17.08
N MET A 44 -18.91 1.40 -17.07
CA MET A 44 -18.41 0.57 -18.18
C MET A 44 -19.27 0.68 -19.44
N GLU A 45 -20.58 0.61 -19.28
CA GLU A 45 -21.52 0.58 -20.41
C GLU A 45 -21.75 1.96 -21.05
N LYS A 46 -21.42 3.06 -20.34
CA LYS A 46 -21.55 4.44 -20.85
C LYS A 46 -20.76 4.64 -22.15
N ASN A 47 -19.49 4.23 -22.13
CA ASN A 47 -18.53 4.38 -23.23
C ASN A 47 -18.05 3.04 -23.82
N CYS A 48 -18.72 1.91 -23.48
CA CYS A 48 -18.34 0.56 -23.90
C CYS A 48 -16.92 0.15 -23.47
N ASN A 49 -16.44 0.61 -22.31
CA ASN A 49 -15.06 0.42 -21.85
C ASN A 49 -13.99 0.90 -22.87
N VAL A 50 -14.31 1.87 -23.70
CA VAL A 50 -13.35 2.48 -24.63
C VAL A 50 -12.75 3.72 -23.96
N PRO A 51 -11.42 3.83 -23.89
CA PRO A 51 -10.75 5.01 -23.35
C PRO A 51 -11.14 6.29 -24.10
N ASP A 52 -11.48 7.35 -23.36
CA ASP A 52 -11.86 8.66 -23.89
C ASP A 52 -10.94 9.72 -23.25
N PHE A 53 -9.72 9.80 -23.76
CA PHE A 53 -8.70 10.75 -23.32
C PHE A 53 -8.50 11.85 -24.36
N SER A 54 -8.17 13.05 -23.90
CA SER A 54 -7.73 14.13 -24.79
C SER A 54 -6.39 13.76 -25.47
N ASP A 55 -6.04 14.44 -26.54
CA ASP A 55 -4.80 14.17 -27.24
C ASP A 55 -3.58 14.48 -26.37
N GLU A 56 -3.65 15.50 -25.50
CA GLU A 56 -2.61 15.82 -24.52
C GLU A 56 -2.45 14.69 -23.49
N GLU A 57 -3.55 14.09 -23.00
CA GLU A 57 -3.51 12.96 -22.09
C GLU A 57 -2.91 11.72 -22.77
N LYS A 58 -3.29 11.43 -24.02
CA LYS A 58 -2.73 10.33 -24.82
C LYS A 58 -1.22 10.49 -25.04
N ILE A 59 -0.77 11.71 -25.40
CA ILE A 59 0.66 12.02 -25.57
C ILE A 59 1.40 11.89 -24.24
N ARG A 60 0.82 12.32 -23.13
CA ARG A 60 1.40 12.12 -21.79
C ARG A 60 1.57 10.63 -21.46
N ILE A 61 0.55 9.82 -21.75
CA ILE A 61 0.61 8.37 -21.55
C ILE A 61 1.71 7.75 -22.41
N LEU A 62 1.80 8.13 -23.69
CA LEU A 62 2.89 7.67 -24.56
C LEU A 62 4.27 8.03 -23.99
N ARG A 63 4.44 9.29 -23.54
CA ARG A 63 5.72 9.72 -22.93
C ARG A 63 6.08 8.88 -21.72
N LYS A 64 5.12 8.48 -20.88
CA LYS A 64 5.35 7.63 -19.71
C LYS A 64 5.81 6.22 -20.09
N ILE A 65 5.21 5.64 -21.11
CA ILE A 65 5.64 4.32 -21.64
C ILE A 65 7.05 4.42 -22.21
N VAL A 66 7.32 5.41 -23.06
CA VAL A 66 8.66 5.60 -23.65
C VAL A 66 9.70 5.89 -22.57
N GLN A 67 9.37 6.68 -21.53
CA GLN A 67 10.26 6.89 -20.38
C GLN A 67 10.62 5.57 -19.68
N ALA A 68 9.63 4.71 -19.49
CA ALA A 68 9.84 3.42 -18.84
C ALA A 68 10.75 2.51 -19.68
N GLU A 69 10.50 2.40 -20.97
CA GLU A 69 11.28 1.57 -21.89
C GLU A 69 12.70 2.09 -22.10
N GLU A 70 12.88 3.38 -22.38
CA GLU A 70 14.21 3.96 -22.61
C GLU A 70 15.08 3.87 -21.36
N PHE A 71 14.49 4.00 -20.16
CA PHE A 71 15.20 3.81 -18.91
C PHE A 71 15.69 2.36 -18.73
N GLU A 72 14.83 1.36 -18.99
CA GLU A 72 15.22 -0.06 -18.93
C GLU A 72 16.28 -0.40 -19.98
N ASN A 73 16.09 0.03 -21.22
CA ASN A 73 17.06 -0.18 -22.30
C ASN A 73 18.41 0.46 -21.99
N PHE A 74 18.40 1.66 -21.40
CA PHE A 74 19.62 2.34 -20.97
C PHE A 74 20.35 1.54 -19.89
N LEU A 75 19.65 1.07 -18.86
CA LEU A 75 20.24 0.25 -17.82
C LEU A 75 20.75 -1.09 -18.38
N HIS A 76 20.00 -1.71 -19.27
CA HIS A 76 20.39 -2.97 -19.90
C HIS A 76 21.71 -2.86 -20.66
N THR A 77 21.90 -1.78 -21.40
CA THR A 77 23.09 -1.57 -22.24
C THR A 77 24.29 -1.02 -21.46
N ARG A 78 24.08 -0.27 -20.39
CA ARG A 78 25.16 0.39 -19.63
C ARG A 78 25.62 -0.40 -18.41
N TYR A 79 24.76 -1.22 -17.83
CA TYR A 79 25.03 -1.97 -16.60
C TYR A 79 24.75 -3.47 -16.80
N VAL A 80 25.46 -4.04 -17.79
CA VAL A 80 25.30 -5.43 -18.21
C VAL A 80 25.50 -6.38 -17.02
N GLY A 81 24.58 -7.32 -16.84
CA GLY A 81 24.65 -8.37 -15.81
C GLY A 81 24.35 -7.91 -14.39
N GLN A 82 24.13 -6.60 -14.15
CA GLN A 82 23.73 -6.12 -12.83
C GLN A 82 22.24 -6.33 -12.60
N LYS A 83 21.88 -6.87 -11.44
CA LYS A 83 20.49 -7.10 -11.04
C LYS A 83 19.73 -5.77 -10.92
N ARG A 84 18.60 -5.65 -11.61
CA ARG A 84 17.70 -4.51 -11.58
C ARG A 84 16.22 -4.90 -11.53
N PHE A 85 15.88 -6.16 -11.80
CA PHE A 85 14.52 -6.69 -11.90
C PHE A 85 13.66 -5.86 -12.87
N SER A 86 14.04 -5.92 -14.14
CA SER A 86 13.46 -5.14 -15.24
C SER A 86 11.94 -5.18 -15.27
N LEU A 87 11.33 -4.02 -15.59
CA LEU A 87 9.90 -3.86 -15.81
C LEU A 87 9.47 -4.22 -17.23
N GLU A 88 10.42 -4.46 -18.14
CA GLU A 88 10.11 -4.65 -19.57
C GLU A 88 9.09 -5.78 -19.81
N GLY A 89 8.04 -5.41 -20.52
CA GLY A 89 6.82 -6.19 -20.73
C GLY A 89 5.66 -5.81 -19.79
N GLY A 90 5.93 -4.98 -18.78
CA GLY A 90 4.94 -4.47 -17.80
C GLY A 90 4.99 -2.94 -17.64
N GLU A 91 5.47 -2.21 -18.63
CA GLU A 91 5.68 -0.74 -18.60
C GLU A 91 4.42 0.03 -18.28
N SER A 92 3.25 -0.52 -18.61
CA SER A 92 1.94 0.07 -18.29
C SER A 92 1.67 0.24 -16.79
N LEU A 93 2.47 -0.39 -15.90
CA LEU A 93 2.48 -0.07 -14.48
C LEU A 93 2.77 1.42 -14.24
N VAL A 94 3.74 1.99 -14.98
CA VAL A 94 4.10 3.41 -14.85
C VAL A 94 2.91 4.28 -15.25
N THR A 95 2.20 3.90 -16.31
CA THR A 95 0.97 4.57 -16.74
C THR A 95 -0.13 4.48 -15.70
N ALA A 96 -0.37 3.29 -15.12
CA ALA A 96 -1.38 3.12 -14.08
C ALA A 96 -1.12 4.02 -12.87
N LEU A 97 0.12 4.03 -12.38
CA LEU A 97 0.52 4.86 -11.24
C LEU A 97 0.44 6.35 -11.55
N ASP A 98 0.93 6.76 -12.73
CA ASP A 98 0.84 8.16 -13.16
C ASP A 98 -0.63 8.62 -13.26
N SER A 99 -1.51 7.82 -13.87
CA SER A 99 -2.94 8.14 -14.01
C SER A 99 -3.64 8.27 -12.65
N ILE A 100 -3.34 7.39 -11.69
CA ILE A 100 -3.83 7.53 -10.30
C ILE A 100 -3.38 8.86 -9.72
N LEU A 101 -2.08 9.18 -9.81
CA LEU A 101 -1.51 10.39 -9.21
C LEU A 101 -2.09 11.66 -9.85
N GLN A 102 -2.27 11.69 -11.17
CA GLN A 102 -2.89 12.82 -11.89
C GLN A 102 -4.33 13.11 -11.43
N LYS A 103 -5.07 12.06 -11.08
CA LYS A 103 -6.47 12.20 -10.64
C LYS A 103 -6.63 12.28 -9.11
N CYS A 104 -5.54 12.16 -8.33
CA CYS A 104 -5.59 12.27 -6.87
C CYS A 104 -6.19 13.60 -6.39
N PRO A 105 -5.69 14.80 -6.80
CA PRO A 105 -6.17 16.06 -6.24
C PRO A 105 -7.65 16.31 -6.52
N VAL A 106 -8.11 16.08 -7.75
CA VAL A 106 -9.53 16.27 -8.14
C VAL A 106 -10.46 15.30 -7.40
N ASN A 107 -9.93 14.17 -6.91
CA ASN A 107 -10.66 13.21 -6.06
C ASN A 107 -10.44 13.46 -4.56
N GLY A 108 -9.80 14.54 -4.15
CA GLY A 108 -9.58 14.92 -2.77
C GLY A 108 -8.48 14.11 -2.06
N VAL A 109 -7.61 13.43 -2.80
CA VAL A 109 -6.44 12.73 -2.26
C VAL A 109 -5.25 13.67 -2.24
N GLU A 110 -4.66 13.86 -1.08
CA GLU A 110 -3.51 14.75 -0.86
C GLU A 110 -2.20 13.97 -0.76
N GLU A 111 -2.31 12.70 -0.35
CA GLU A 111 -1.15 11.89 0.01
C GLU A 111 -1.35 10.44 -0.42
N VAL A 112 -0.32 9.84 -1.01
CA VAL A 112 -0.30 8.43 -1.41
C VAL A 112 0.80 7.71 -0.67
N VAL A 113 0.47 6.60 -0.01
CA VAL A 113 1.44 5.70 0.64
C VAL A 113 1.53 4.43 -0.18
N MET A 114 2.72 4.16 -0.72
CA MET A 114 2.95 3.04 -1.64
C MET A 114 3.82 1.96 -1.03
N GLY A 115 3.51 0.71 -1.38
CA GLY A 115 4.40 -0.44 -1.24
C GLY A 115 4.47 -1.21 -2.54
N MET A 116 5.61 -1.80 -2.84
CA MET A 116 5.77 -2.60 -4.05
C MET A 116 6.91 -3.60 -3.93
N ALA A 117 6.82 -4.70 -4.68
CA ALA A 117 7.91 -5.65 -4.86
C ALA A 117 9.10 -5.02 -5.62
N HIS A 118 10.15 -5.81 -5.80
CA HIS A 118 11.40 -5.38 -6.45
C HIS A 118 11.24 -5.09 -7.96
N ARG A 119 10.35 -5.83 -8.67
CA ARG A 119 10.19 -5.69 -10.13
C ARG A 119 9.64 -4.31 -10.52
N GLY A 120 10.39 -3.62 -11.37
CA GLY A 120 10.05 -2.28 -11.82
C GLY A 120 10.27 -1.18 -10.78
N ARG A 121 10.80 -1.50 -9.60
CA ARG A 121 10.96 -0.50 -8.52
C ARG A 121 11.88 0.65 -8.93
N LEU A 122 12.99 0.38 -9.61
CA LEU A 122 13.88 1.44 -10.10
C LEU A 122 13.19 2.34 -11.12
N ASN A 123 12.35 1.75 -11.97
CA ASN A 123 11.56 2.48 -12.95
C ASN A 123 10.51 3.38 -12.27
N VAL A 124 9.81 2.86 -11.27
CA VAL A 124 8.86 3.65 -10.46
C VAL A 124 9.57 4.78 -9.72
N LEU A 125 10.73 4.52 -9.11
CA LEU A 125 11.54 5.56 -8.46
C LEU A 125 11.91 6.69 -9.44
N ALA A 126 12.36 6.36 -10.66
CA ALA A 126 12.74 7.34 -11.67
C ALA A 126 11.51 8.06 -12.28
N ASN A 127 10.60 7.30 -12.88
CA ASN A 127 9.60 7.81 -13.81
C ASN A 127 8.24 8.16 -13.16
N VAL A 128 7.98 7.65 -11.96
CA VAL A 128 6.79 8.00 -11.18
C VAL A 128 7.15 8.97 -10.06
N LEU A 129 8.14 8.63 -9.23
CA LEU A 129 8.52 9.43 -8.07
C LEU A 129 9.51 10.56 -8.38
N GLY A 130 10.18 10.51 -9.52
CA GLY A 130 11.11 11.56 -9.93
C GLY A 130 12.46 11.54 -9.21
N LYS A 131 12.89 10.37 -8.69
CA LYS A 131 14.24 10.19 -8.18
C LYS A 131 15.24 10.44 -9.31
N SER A 132 16.27 11.27 -9.08
CA SER A 132 17.18 11.65 -10.16
C SER A 132 17.92 10.45 -10.74
N HIS A 133 18.10 10.44 -12.07
CA HIS A 133 18.85 9.39 -12.77
C HIS A 133 20.30 9.35 -12.27
N GLU A 134 20.91 10.49 -11.97
CA GLU A 134 22.28 10.59 -11.44
C GLU A 134 22.40 9.82 -10.12
N PHE A 135 21.40 9.92 -9.23
CA PHE A 135 21.42 9.18 -7.97
C PHE A 135 21.32 7.67 -8.23
N ILE A 136 20.39 7.24 -9.09
CA ILE A 136 20.21 5.83 -9.43
C ILE A 136 21.48 5.27 -10.09
N PHE A 137 22.07 5.99 -11.04
CA PHE A 137 23.29 5.54 -11.74
C PHE A 137 24.49 5.42 -10.81
N ARG A 138 24.58 6.26 -9.78
CA ARG A 138 25.61 6.10 -8.73
C ARG A 138 25.42 4.83 -7.92
N GLU A 139 24.20 4.43 -7.63
CA GLU A 139 23.91 3.17 -6.92
C GLU A 139 24.35 1.93 -7.72
N PHE A 140 24.52 2.07 -9.04
CA PHE A 140 25.07 1.03 -9.91
C PHE A 140 26.60 1.05 -9.99
N SER A 141 27.28 2.09 -9.52
CA SER A 141 28.75 2.17 -9.60
C SER A 141 29.39 1.25 -8.55
N GLU A 142 30.47 0.55 -8.92
CA GLU A 142 31.21 -0.38 -8.03
C GLU A 142 31.79 0.30 -6.76
N ASN A 143 31.87 1.61 -6.78
CA ASN A 143 32.39 2.43 -5.69
C ASN A 143 31.30 3.05 -4.80
N PHE A 144 30.04 2.65 -4.97
CA PHE A 144 28.97 3.09 -4.08
C PHE A 144 29.12 2.38 -2.73
N VAL A 145 29.67 3.08 -1.78
CA VAL A 145 29.61 2.67 -0.36
C VAL A 145 28.35 3.36 0.19
N PRO A 146 27.33 2.60 0.57
CA PRO A 146 26.21 3.18 1.32
C PRO A 146 26.81 3.93 2.50
N ASP A 147 26.38 5.15 2.75
CA ASP A 147 26.88 5.92 3.88
C ASP A 147 26.56 5.15 5.16
N ALA A 148 27.57 4.50 5.75
CA ALA A 148 27.43 3.67 6.94
C ALA A 148 26.89 4.45 8.15
N ALA A 149 26.93 5.80 8.08
CA ALA A 149 26.34 6.68 9.08
C ALA A 149 24.81 6.82 8.96
N HIS A 150 24.20 6.40 7.83
CA HIS A 150 22.79 6.66 7.51
C HIS A 150 21.96 5.39 7.28
N GLY A 151 22.41 4.25 7.72
CA GLY A 151 21.65 3.01 7.69
C GLY A 151 22.22 1.95 6.79
N SER A 152 21.69 0.77 6.95
CA SER A 152 22.03 -0.52 6.37
C SER A 152 22.56 -0.45 4.95
N GLY A 153 23.58 -1.24 4.65
CA GLY A 153 24.03 -1.53 3.29
C GLY A 153 23.00 -2.30 2.47
N ASP A 154 21.74 -1.81 2.48
CA ASP A 154 20.64 -2.43 1.77
C ASP A 154 20.74 -2.21 0.26
N VAL A 155 20.15 -3.12 -0.50
CA VAL A 155 20.25 -3.12 -1.95
C VAL A 155 19.35 -2.03 -2.57
N LYS A 156 19.81 -1.45 -3.68
CA LYS A 156 19.15 -0.33 -4.38
C LYS A 156 17.65 -0.53 -4.70
N TYR A 157 17.19 -1.75 -4.87
CA TYR A 157 15.78 -2.07 -5.16
C TYR A 157 14.92 -2.32 -3.92
N HIS A 158 15.43 -2.04 -2.71
CA HIS A 158 14.65 -2.04 -1.46
C HIS A 158 14.38 -0.63 -0.93
N LEU A 159 15.10 0.37 -1.42
CA LEU A 159 15.05 1.73 -0.88
C LEU A 159 13.66 2.37 -1.04
N GLY A 160 13.24 3.08 0.00
CA GLY A 160 12.08 3.96 -0.02
C GLY A 160 12.39 5.32 -0.63
N TYR A 161 11.35 6.10 -0.91
CA TYR A 161 11.49 7.46 -1.43
C TYR A 161 10.25 8.29 -1.12
N GLU A 162 10.44 9.58 -0.92
CA GLU A 162 9.35 10.53 -0.74
C GLU A 162 9.50 11.68 -1.74
N SER A 163 8.41 12.08 -2.36
CA SER A 163 8.38 13.20 -3.29
C SER A 163 7.04 13.91 -3.31
N VAL A 164 7.05 15.16 -3.74
CA VAL A 164 5.86 15.90 -4.11
C VAL A 164 5.74 15.83 -5.64
N LYS A 165 4.59 15.39 -6.12
CA LYS A 165 4.30 15.30 -7.56
C LYS A 165 3.35 16.42 -7.95
N GLU A 166 3.77 17.23 -8.90
CA GLU A 166 2.90 18.18 -9.57
C GLU A 166 2.11 17.46 -10.67
N THR A 167 0.82 17.65 -10.70
CA THR A 167 -0.10 17.11 -11.70
C THR A 167 -0.25 18.08 -12.86
N ALA A 168 -0.85 17.65 -13.98
CA ALA A 168 -0.98 18.46 -15.19
C ALA A 168 -1.81 19.75 -15.00
N ASP A 169 -2.68 19.78 -13.98
CA ASP A 169 -3.46 20.96 -13.60
C ASP A 169 -2.74 21.89 -12.59
N GLY A 170 -1.48 21.60 -12.24
CA GLY A 170 -0.68 22.37 -11.30
C GLY A 170 -0.96 22.06 -9.83
N SER A 171 -1.80 21.07 -9.52
CA SER A 171 -2.01 20.60 -8.15
C SER A 171 -0.85 19.71 -7.69
N GLU A 172 -0.73 19.52 -6.38
CA GLU A 172 0.33 18.68 -5.79
C GLU A 172 -0.25 17.47 -5.06
N VAL A 173 0.47 16.36 -5.10
CA VAL A 173 0.23 15.16 -4.29
C VAL A 173 1.54 14.66 -3.71
N VAL A 174 1.54 14.39 -2.39
CA VAL A 174 2.70 13.83 -1.71
C VAL A 174 2.70 12.31 -1.86
N VAL A 175 3.83 11.73 -2.27
CA VAL A 175 3.93 10.28 -2.50
C VAL A 175 5.06 9.71 -1.64
N HIS A 176 4.73 8.68 -0.87
CA HIS A 176 5.66 7.96 0.00
C HIS A 176 5.78 6.52 -0.46
N LEU A 177 6.89 6.13 -1.05
CA LEU A 177 7.21 4.74 -1.31
C LEU A 177 7.94 4.15 -0.10
N SER A 178 7.31 3.20 0.56
CA SER A 178 7.91 2.53 1.73
C SER A 178 9.12 1.68 1.30
N PRO A 179 10.22 1.67 2.05
CA PRO A 179 11.25 0.65 1.90
C PRO A 179 10.66 -0.72 2.20
N ASN A 180 11.22 -1.78 1.62
CA ASN A 180 10.80 -3.14 1.91
C ASN A 180 11.95 -4.13 1.74
N PRO A 181 11.94 -5.27 2.48
CA PRO A 181 12.89 -6.35 2.28
C PRO A 181 12.54 -7.19 1.04
N SER A 182 13.34 -8.21 0.77
CA SER A 182 13.05 -9.22 -0.26
C SER A 182 11.88 -10.17 0.11
N HIS A 183 11.38 -10.11 1.34
CA HIS A 183 10.22 -10.91 1.78
C HIS A 183 8.95 -10.37 1.11
N LEU A 184 8.51 -11.08 0.09
CA LEU A 184 7.37 -10.65 -0.73
C LEU A 184 6.11 -10.47 0.12
N GLU A 185 5.38 -9.38 -0.12
CA GLU A 185 4.12 -8.98 0.53
C GLU A 185 4.23 -8.54 2.01
N ALA A 186 5.42 -8.64 2.63
CA ALA A 186 5.61 -8.18 4.01
C ALA A 186 5.32 -6.68 4.19
N VAL A 187 5.59 -5.88 3.17
CA VAL A 187 5.34 -4.42 3.18
C VAL A 187 3.86 -4.04 3.19
N ASN A 188 2.95 -4.95 2.82
CA ASN A 188 1.52 -4.62 2.66
C ASN A 188 0.91 -4.09 3.96
N GLY A 189 1.09 -4.82 5.06
CA GLY A 189 0.62 -4.38 6.38
C GLY A 189 1.27 -3.06 6.82
N VAL A 190 2.55 -2.87 6.51
CA VAL A 190 3.29 -1.63 6.82
C VAL A 190 2.68 -0.44 6.11
N VAL A 191 2.36 -0.56 4.82
CA VAL A 191 1.69 0.50 4.03
C VAL A 191 0.35 0.88 4.63
N GLU A 192 -0.47 -0.11 4.98
CA GLU A 192 -1.77 0.11 5.62
C GLU A 192 -1.62 0.84 6.97
N GLY A 193 -0.65 0.44 7.77
CA GLY A 193 -0.34 1.08 9.06
C GLY A 193 0.11 2.53 8.89
N LYS A 194 1.03 2.80 7.97
CA LYS A 194 1.51 4.15 7.64
C LYS A 194 0.36 5.04 7.14
N ALA A 195 -0.43 4.56 6.18
CA ALA A 195 -1.58 5.28 5.67
C ALA A 195 -2.57 5.62 6.80
N ARG A 196 -2.86 4.67 7.68
CA ARG A 196 -3.75 4.86 8.83
C ARG A 196 -3.22 5.89 9.83
N ALA A 197 -1.90 5.89 10.09
CA ALA A 197 -1.26 6.87 10.96
C ALA A 197 -1.36 8.29 10.39
N ARG A 198 -1.09 8.45 9.10
CA ARG A 198 -1.19 9.73 8.37
C ARG A 198 -2.62 10.27 8.34
N GLN A 199 -3.62 9.40 8.09
CA GLN A 199 -5.03 9.76 8.21
C GLN A 199 -5.36 10.28 9.62
N ARG A 200 -4.81 9.65 10.64
CA ARG A 200 -5.01 10.07 12.02
C ARG A 200 -4.41 11.44 12.32
N LEU A 201 -3.18 11.69 11.86
CA LEU A 201 -2.49 12.98 12.04
C LEU A 201 -3.18 14.11 11.29
N ARG A 202 -3.84 13.82 10.17
CA ARG A 202 -4.60 14.78 9.35
C ARG A 202 -6.05 14.93 9.79
N GLU A 203 -6.47 14.23 10.84
CA GLU A 203 -7.87 14.18 11.27
C GLU A 203 -8.83 13.75 10.13
N ASP A 204 -8.34 12.91 9.22
CA ASP A 204 -9.10 12.37 8.10
C ASP A 204 -10.01 11.21 8.56
N ASP A 205 -11.09 11.55 9.21
CA ASP A 205 -12.07 10.55 9.70
C ASP A 205 -12.78 9.81 8.58
N LYS A 206 -12.91 10.43 7.40
CA LYS A 206 -13.48 9.81 6.19
C LYS A 206 -12.51 8.88 5.48
N ARG A 207 -11.21 9.00 5.74
CA ARG A 207 -10.11 8.24 5.11
C ARG A 207 -10.06 8.40 3.59
N SER A 208 -10.36 9.60 3.13
CA SER A 208 -10.37 9.95 1.71
C SER A 208 -9.15 10.73 1.25
N ARG A 209 -8.39 11.34 2.19
CA ARG A 209 -7.28 12.23 1.87
C ARG A 209 -5.93 11.51 1.74
N VAL A 210 -5.80 10.33 2.36
CA VAL A 210 -4.59 9.49 2.26
C VAL A 210 -4.96 8.17 1.61
N LEU A 211 -4.32 7.85 0.51
CA LEU A 211 -4.57 6.67 -0.32
C LEU A 211 -3.42 5.66 -0.19
N PRO A 212 -3.65 4.44 0.31
CA PRO A 212 -2.71 3.35 0.14
C PRO A 212 -2.78 2.75 -1.26
N VAL A 213 -1.60 2.46 -1.84
CA VAL A 213 -1.44 1.76 -3.12
C VAL A 213 -0.41 0.66 -2.94
N ILE A 214 -0.76 -0.58 -3.28
CA ILE A 214 0.13 -1.74 -3.16
C ILE A 214 0.29 -2.40 -4.52
N VAL A 215 1.55 -2.59 -4.95
CA VAL A 215 1.89 -3.26 -6.20
C VAL A 215 2.43 -4.65 -5.92
N HIS A 216 1.77 -5.66 -6.47
CA HIS A 216 2.02 -7.08 -6.27
C HIS A 216 2.61 -7.74 -7.53
N GLY A 217 3.34 -8.84 -7.35
CA GLY A 217 3.53 -9.84 -8.40
C GLY A 217 2.43 -10.88 -8.32
N ASP A 218 2.05 -11.48 -9.46
CA ASP A 218 0.95 -12.45 -9.55
C ASP A 218 1.15 -13.70 -8.69
N ALA A 219 2.36 -14.26 -8.69
CA ALA A 219 2.68 -15.43 -7.89
C ALA A 219 2.62 -15.13 -6.38
N ALA A 220 3.07 -13.94 -5.97
CA ALA A 220 3.02 -13.50 -4.59
C ALA A 220 1.59 -13.17 -4.14
N MET A 221 0.81 -12.50 -4.99
CA MET A 221 -0.61 -12.20 -4.75
C MET A 221 -1.42 -13.47 -4.44
N ALA A 222 -1.18 -14.54 -5.20
CA ALA A 222 -1.88 -15.81 -5.01
C ALA A 222 -1.32 -16.65 -3.86
N GLY A 223 0.00 -16.61 -3.62
CA GLY A 223 0.70 -17.59 -2.79
C GLY A 223 1.06 -17.13 -1.39
N GLN A 224 1.20 -15.82 -1.15
CA GLN A 224 1.62 -15.31 0.16
C GLN A 224 0.41 -15.08 1.08
N GLY A 225 0.37 -15.76 2.22
CA GLY A 225 -0.71 -15.65 3.22
C GLY A 225 -0.94 -14.23 3.72
N MET A 226 0.11 -13.41 3.77
CA MET A 226 0.05 -11.99 4.13
C MET A 226 -0.99 -11.21 3.32
N VAL A 227 -1.16 -11.54 2.04
CA VAL A 227 -2.16 -10.89 1.16
C VAL A 227 -3.57 -11.08 1.69
N ALA A 228 -3.96 -12.32 1.99
CA ALA A 228 -5.28 -12.63 2.54
C ALA A 228 -5.49 -12.00 3.92
N GLU A 229 -4.46 -12.00 4.76
CA GLU A 229 -4.50 -11.37 6.07
C GLU A 229 -4.72 -9.85 5.97
N VAL A 230 -4.01 -9.17 5.07
CA VAL A 230 -4.16 -7.72 4.86
C VAL A 230 -5.53 -7.38 4.27
N PHE A 231 -6.05 -8.16 3.33
CA PHE A 231 -7.42 -7.99 2.85
C PHE A 231 -8.44 -8.05 4.00
N ASN A 232 -8.26 -8.95 4.96
CA ASN A 232 -9.13 -9.03 6.12
C ASN A 232 -9.06 -7.79 7.04
N LEU A 233 -8.00 -6.99 6.99
CA LEU A 233 -7.90 -5.73 7.75
C LEU A 233 -8.81 -4.62 7.18
N SER A 234 -9.10 -4.65 5.89
CA SER A 234 -9.63 -3.53 5.08
C SER A 234 -10.92 -2.90 5.62
N LYS A 235 -11.83 -3.68 6.21
CA LYS A 235 -13.12 -3.20 6.74
C LYS A 235 -13.16 -3.14 8.28
N LEU A 236 -12.10 -3.59 8.96
CA LEU A 236 -12.09 -3.64 10.43
C LEU A 236 -11.86 -2.24 11.03
N ALA A 237 -12.60 -1.91 12.07
CA ALA A 237 -12.62 -0.58 12.69
C ALA A 237 -11.23 -0.09 13.15
N GLY A 238 -10.37 -0.99 13.62
CA GLY A 238 -9.02 -0.69 14.10
C GLY A 238 -7.99 -0.49 12.98
N TYR A 239 -8.30 -0.94 11.76
CA TYR A 239 -7.30 -1.12 10.69
C TYR A 239 -7.68 -0.47 9.37
N ARG A 240 -8.98 -0.39 9.03
CA ARG A 240 -9.45 0.15 7.75
C ARG A 240 -8.82 1.50 7.39
N THR A 241 -8.47 1.66 6.12
CA THR A 241 -7.84 2.86 5.55
C THR A 241 -8.74 3.60 4.54
N GLY A 242 -10.00 3.15 4.38
CA GLY A 242 -10.92 3.70 3.39
C GLY A 242 -10.67 3.16 1.99
N GLY A 243 -10.13 1.96 1.91
CA GLY A 243 -9.84 1.22 0.70
C GLY A 243 -8.42 1.44 0.17
N THR A 244 -7.87 0.38 -0.38
CA THR A 244 -6.54 0.30 -1.00
C THR A 244 -6.68 0.00 -2.48
N ILE A 245 -5.87 0.60 -3.32
CA ILE A 245 -5.74 0.21 -4.72
C ILE A 245 -4.62 -0.83 -4.80
N HIS A 246 -4.98 -2.05 -5.14
CA HIS A 246 -4.06 -3.15 -5.38
C HIS A 246 -3.79 -3.27 -6.87
N ILE A 247 -2.53 -3.20 -7.29
CA ILE A 247 -2.12 -3.35 -8.69
C ILE A 247 -1.28 -4.61 -8.79
N VAL A 248 -1.69 -5.55 -9.61
CA VAL A 248 -0.94 -6.78 -9.87
C VAL A 248 -0.21 -6.66 -11.20
N VAL A 249 1.12 -6.73 -11.17
CA VAL A 249 1.94 -6.89 -12.37
C VAL A 249 1.97 -8.37 -12.71
N ASN A 250 0.96 -8.80 -13.47
CA ASN A 250 0.72 -10.21 -13.78
C ASN A 250 1.51 -10.64 -15.02
N ASN A 251 2.75 -11.01 -14.81
CA ASN A 251 3.61 -11.54 -15.88
C ASN A 251 3.50 -13.06 -16.05
N GLN A 252 2.59 -13.71 -15.34
CA GLN A 252 2.17 -15.10 -15.48
C GLN A 252 3.27 -16.13 -15.18
N ILE A 253 4.28 -15.73 -14.41
CA ILE A 253 5.38 -16.61 -14.00
C ILE A 253 5.98 -16.15 -12.65
N GLY A 254 6.17 -17.07 -11.71
CA GLY A 254 6.86 -16.83 -10.46
C GLY A 254 8.27 -17.41 -10.48
N PHE A 255 9.30 -16.60 -10.66
CA PHE A 255 10.67 -17.02 -10.93
C PHE A 255 10.74 -17.96 -12.14
N THR A 256 10.66 -19.29 -11.95
CA THR A 256 10.56 -20.33 -12.98
C THR A 256 9.25 -21.10 -12.93
N THR A 257 8.39 -20.82 -11.97
CA THR A 257 7.15 -21.56 -11.70
C THR A 257 6.02 -21.03 -12.58
N SER A 258 5.42 -21.93 -13.37
CA SER A 258 4.26 -21.62 -14.21
C SER A 258 2.99 -21.40 -13.36
N THR A 259 1.97 -20.79 -13.95
CA THR A 259 0.69 -20.55 -13.25
C THR A 259 0.00 -21.85 -12.83
N SER A 260 0.16 -22.92 -13.60
CA SER A 260 -0.41 -24.24 -13.29
C SER A 260 0.20 -24.89 -12.05
N ASP A 261 1.45 -24.54 -11.72
CA ASP A 261 2.15 -25.04 -10.54
C ASP A 261 2.04 -24.08 -9.35
N ALA A 262 1.70 -22.82 -9.62
CA ALA A 262 1.71 -21.75 -8.61
C ALA A 262 0.38 -21.59 -7.89
N ARG A 263 -0.77 -21.91 -8.52
CA ARG A 263 -2.08 -21.67 -7.92
C ARG A 263 -3.14 -22.63 -8.46
N SER A 264 -4.15 -22.90 -7.62
CA SER A 264 -5.34 -23.67 -8.00
C SER A 264 -6.46 -22.81 -8.59
N SER A 265 -6.45 -21.51 -8.32
CA SER A 265 -7.43 -20.56 -8.84
C SER A 265 -7.16 -20.18 -10.29
N LEU A 266 -8.21 -19.78 -11.01
CA LEU A 266 -8.08 -19.28 -12.39
C LEU A 266 -7.23 -18.00 -12.43
N TYR A 267 -7.53 -17.06 -11.54
CA TYR A 267 -6.82 -15.78 -11.44
C TYR A 267 -6.03 -15.68 -10.13
N CYS A 268 -4.88 -15.02 -10.19
CA CYS A 268 -4.09 -14.73 -9.00
C CYS A 268 -4.82 -13.82 -8.00
N THR A 269 -5.81 -13.08 -8.48
CA THR A 269 -6.61 -12.10 -7.75
C THR A 269 -7.83 -12.67 -7.05
N ASP A 270 -8.12 -13.98 -7.19
CA ASP A 270 -9.31 -14.61 -6.60
C ASP A 270 -9.40 -14.45 -5.07
N VAL A 271 -8.28 -14.28 -4.40
CA VAL A 271 -8.21 -13.99 -2.95
C VAL A 271 -8.96 -12.71 -2.56
N ALA A 272 -9.01 -11.71 -3.44
CA ALA A 272 -9.70 -10.44 -3.21
C ALA A 272 -11.23 -10.57 -3.19
N LYS A 273 -11.79 -11.63 -3.76
CA LYS A 273 -13.22 -11.92 -3.70
C LYS A 273 -13.72 -12.18 -2.29
N SER A 274 -12.85 -12.63 -1.39
CA SER A 274 -13.18 -12.86 0.04
C SER A 274 -13.68 -11.62 0.77
N ILE A 275 -13.27 -10.44 0.33
CA ILE A 275 -13.69 -9.14 0.90
C ILE A 275 -14.62 -8.37 -0.03
N GLU A 276 -15.11 -8.99 -1.10
CA GLU A 276 -15.96 -8.36 -2.12
C GLU A 276 -15.29 -7.15 -2.80
N ALA A 277 -13.99 -7.23 -3.12
CA ALA A 277 -13.32 -6.21 -3.91
C ALA A 277 -13.59 -6.44 -5.40
N PRO A 278 -13.96 -5.42 -6.20
CA PRO A 278 -14.03 -5.56 -7.64
C PRO A 278 -12.64 -5.74 -8.24
N ILE A 279 -12.55 -6.51 -9.32
CA ILE A 279 -11.29 -6.84 -9.98
C ILE A 279 -11.39 -6.44 -11.45
N PHE A 280 -10.43 -5.64 -11.91
CA PHE A 280 -10.28 -5.28 -13.31
C PHE A 280 -9.08 -6.01 -13.89
N HIS A 281 -9.32 -6.87 -14.87
CA HIS A 281 -8.28 -7.50 -15.69
C HIS A 281 -8.07 -6.66 -16.93
N VAL A 282 -6.87 -6.17 -17.15
CA VAL A 282 -6.59 -5.31 -18.29
C VAL A 282 -5.35 -5.79 -19.04
N ASN A 283 -5.44 -5.76 -20.39
CA ASN A 283 -4.30 -6.07 -21.25
C ASN A 283 -3.20 -5.01 -21.06
N GLY A 284 -2.06 -5.43 -20.52
CA GLY A 284 -0.90 -4.55 -20.28
C GLY A 284 -0.29 -3.94 -21.54
N ASN A 285 -0.58 -4.48 -22.72
CA ASN A 285 -0.14 -3.90 -23.99
C ASN A 285 -1.04 -2.73 -24.47
N ASP A 286 -2.19 -2.51 -23.81
CA ASP A 286 -3.08 -1.37 -24.07
C ASP A 286 -2.95 -0.34 -22.94
N ALA A 287 -2.00 0.56 -23.10
CA ALA A 287 -1.70 1.57 -22.08
C ALA A 287 -2.87 2.53 -21.81
N LEU A 288 -3.70 2.82 -22.81
CA LEU A 288 -4.89 3.66 -22.64
C LEU A 288 -5.96 2.95 -21.82
N ALA A 289 -6.17 1.66 -22.06
CA ALA A 289 -7.08 0.85 -21.25
C ALA A 289 -6.60 0.75 -19.80
N VAL A 290 -5.29 0.58 -19.58
CA VAL A 290 -4.68 0.56 -18.22
C VAL A 290 -4.90 1.89 -17.50
N ALA A 291 -4.70 3.02 -18.18
CA ALA A 291 -4.94 4.35 -17.63
C ALA A 291 -6.41 4.53 -17.20
N MET A 292 -7.35 4.16 -18.06
CA MET A 292 -8.79 4.26 -17.78
C MET A 292 -9.22 3.38 -16.59
N VAL A 293 -8.69 2.16 -16.51
CA VAL A 293 -8.94 1.26 -15.38
C VAL A 293 -8.38 1.85 -14.08
N ALA A 294 -7.19 2.44 -14.12
CA ALA A 294 -6.55 3.08 -12.97
C ALA A 294 -7.40 4.26 -12.42
N GLU A 295 -7.91 5.12 -13.31
CA GLU A 295 -8.82 6.21 -12.93
C GLU A 295 -10.16 5.68 -12.38
N THR A 296 -10.67 4.60 -12.96
CA THR A 296 -11.91 3.96 -12.50
C THR A 296 -11.75 3.35 -11.11
N ALA A 297 -10.60 2.72 -10.85
CA ALA A 297 -10.27 2.15 -9.55
C ALA A 297 -10.18 3.23 -8.47
N LEU A 298 -9.51 4.35 -8.75
CA LEU A 298 -9.47 5.49 -7.85
C LEU A 298 -10.88 6.04 -7.56
N ALA A 299 -11.68 6.23 -8.59
CA ALA A 299 -13.05 6.73 -8.42
C ALA A 299 -13.93 5.76 -7.60
N TYR A 300 -13.79 4.44 -7.80
CA TYR A 300 -14.49 3.43 -7.00
C TYR A 300 -14.08 3.51 -5.53
N ARG A 301 -12.78 3.55 -5.27
CA ARG A 301 -12.23 3.66 -3.92
C ARG A 301 -12.75 4.91 -3.21
N GLN A 302 -12.78 6.05 -3.88
CA GLN A 302 -13.25 7.31 -3.30
C GLN A 302 -14.76 7.34 -3.06
N GLU A 303 -15.56 6.73 -3.93
CA GLU A 303 -17.02 6.65 -3.77
C GLU A 303 -17.42 5.70 -2.64
N PHE A 304 -16.74 4.55 -2.50
CA PHE A 304 -17.19 3.48 -1.60
C PHE A 304 -16.31 3.29 -0.36
N GLY A 305 -15.10 3.83 -0.36
CA GLY A 305 -14.16 3.65 0.75
C GLY A 305 -13.73 2.18 0.94
N GLU A 306 -13.59 1.43 -0.15
CA GLU A 306 -13.27 0.01 -0.16
C GLU A 306 -12.17 -0.33 -1.17
N ASP A 307 -11.56 -1.49 -0.97
CA ASP A 307 -10.46 -1.98 -1.80
C ASP A 307 -10.92 -2.28 -3.23
N VAL A 308 -9.99 -2.15 -4.17
CA VAL A 308 -10.15 -2.45 -5.58
C VAL A 308 -8.86 -3.04 -6.14
N VAL A 309 -8.98 -3.98 -7.06
CA VAL A 309 -7.84 -4.68 -7.66
C VAL A 309 -7.75 -4.40 -9.14
N ILE A 310 -6.56 -4.07 -9.62
CA ILE A 310 -6.20 -3.95 -11.03
C ILE A 310 -5.20 -5.06 -11.35
N ASP A 311 -5.57 -5.98 -12.22
CA ASP A 311 -4.74 -7.06 -12.72
C ASP A 311 -4.23 -6.71 -14.12
N ILE A 312 -2.98 -6.22 -14.20
CA ILE A 312 -2.33 -5.87 -15.47
C ILE A 312 -1.73 -7.14 -16.06
N ASN A 313 -2.43 -7.75 -17.00
CA ASN A 313 -1.95 -8.92 -17.72
C ASN A 313 -0.83 -8.52 -18.69
N CYS A 314 0.38 -8.89 -18.36
CA CYS A 314 1.59 -8.51 -19.07
C CYS A 314 2.53 -9.71 -19.23
N TYR A 315 3.77 -9.45 -19.61
CA TYR A 315 4.81 -10.47 -19.69
C TYR A 315 6.11 -9.97 -19.02
N ARG A 316 7.04 -10.86 -18.81
CA ARG A 316 8.39 -10.57 -18.32
C ARG A 316 9.36 -10.83 -19.45
N LYS A 317 10.01 -9.79 -19.97
CA LYS A 317 10.87 -9.88 -21.16
C LYS A 317 12.13 -10.71 -20.93
N TYR A 318 12.76 -10.58 -19.77
CA TYR A 318 13.98 -11.30 -19.38
C TYR A 318 13.69 -12.35 -18.30
N GLY A 319 14.74 -13.00 -17.76
CA GLY A 319 14.62 -13.91 -16.63
C GLY A 319 14.11 -13.25 -15.35
N HIS A 320 14.12 -13.98 -14.25
CA HIS A 320 13.72 -13.42 -12.96
C HIS A 320 14.60 -12.20 -12.61
N ASN A 321 15.88 -12.31 -12.86
CA ASN A 321 16.82 -11.21 -12.89
C ASN A 321 17.68 -11.31 -14.16
N GLU A 322 18.56 -10.35 -14.38
CA GLU A 322 19.33 -10.21 -15.63
C GLU A 322 20.41 -11.28 -15.85
N ALA A 323 20.68 -12.12 -14.83
CA ALA A 323 21.60 -13.27 -14.95
C ALA A 323 20.87 -14.60 -15.19
N ASP A 324 19.54 -14.60 -15.22
CA ASP A 324 18.70 -15.80 -15.38
C ASP A 324 18.30 -15.99 -16.85
N GLU A 325 18.41 -17.24 -17.36
CA GLU A 325 17.97 -17.60 -18.72
C GLU A 325 16.59 -18.30 -18.67
N PRO A 326 15.51 -17.57 -18.93
CA PRO A 326 14.17 -18.08 -18.76
C PRO A 326 13.75 -19.15 -19.76
N ALA A 327 14.44 -19.25 -20.91
CA ALA A 327 14.16 -20.25 -21.92
C ALA A 327 14.51 -21.68 -21.47
N PHE A 328 15.29 -21.85 -20.39
CA PHE A 328 15.60 -23.17 -19.83
C PHE A 328 14.32 -23.88 -19.33
N THR A 329 13.40 -23.13 -18.76
CA THR A 329 12.14 -23.67 -18.20
C THR A 329 10.91 -23.30 -19.03
N GLN A 330 10.93 -22.18 -19.78
CA GLN A 330 9.78 -21.63 -20.52
C GLN A 330 10.13 -21.36 -22.00
N PRO A 331 10.60 -22.37 -22.77
CA PRO A 331 11.11 -22.12 -24.14
C PRO A 331 10.02 -21.62 -25.10
N ILE A 332 8.79 -22.13 -25.01
CA ILE A 332 7.69 -21.73 -25.88
C ILE A 332 7.24 -20.31 -25.56
N LEU A 333 7.04 -19.99 -24.29
CA LEU A 333 6.62 -18.67 -23.84
C LEU A 333 7.62 -17.60 -24.29
N TYR A 334 8.90 -17.83 -24.09
CA TYR A 334 9.94 -16.85 -24.45
C TYR A 334 10.19 -16.75 -25.96
N LYS A 335 9.85 -17.78 -26.73
CA LYS A 335 9.80 -17.66 -28.20
C LYS A 335 8.70 -16.67 -28.63
N ILE A 336 7.53 -16.69 -27.97
CA ILE A 336 6.43 -15.76 -28.22
C ILE A 336 6.84 -14.35 -27.78
N ILE A 337 7.34 -14.20 -26.55
CA ILE A 337 7.74 -12.91 -25.98
C ILE A 337 8.79 -12.20 -26.85
N LYS A 338 9.78 -12.92 -27.36
CA LYS A 338 10.83 -12.35 -28.26
C LYS A 338 10.24 -11.77 -29.56
N ALA A 339 9.08 -12.25 -30.00
CA ALA A 339 8.41 -11.78 -31.21
C ALA A 339 7.39 -10.66 -30.96
N MET A 340 7.11 -10.33 -29.68
CA MET A 340 6.14 -9.29 -29.35
C MET A 340 6.73 -7.89 -29.56
N PRO A 341 5.95 -6.97 -30.15
CA PRO A 341 6.35 -5.56 -30.25
C PRO A 341 6.37 -4.91 -28.86
N ALA A 342 7.13 -3.86 -28.71
CA ALA A 342 7.14 -3.05 -27.50
C ALA A 342 5.78 -2.33 -27.29
N VAL A 343 5.46 -2.01 -26.04
CA VAL A 343 4.19 -1.31 -25.74
C VAL A 343 4.18 0.09 -26.33
N SER A 344 5.33 0.77 -26.35
CA SER A 344 5.48 2.08 -27.00
C SER A 344 5.20 2.02 -28.51
N ASP A 345 5.70 0.98 -29.20
CA ASP A 345 5.45 0.79 -30.63
C ASP A 345 3.97 0.61 -30.94
N LEU A 346 3.25 -0.17 -30.09
CA LEU A 346 1.82 -0.41 -30.25
C LEU A 346 1.03 0.89 -30.06
N LEU A 347 1.32 1.62 -29.00
CA LEU A 347 0.63 2.88 -28.70
C LEU A 347 0.97 3.95 -29.75
N THR A 348 2.22 4.07 -30.17
CA THR A 348 2.65 5.02 -31.23
C THR A 348 1.90 4.76 -32.52
N LYS A 349 1.84 3.50 -32.99
CA LYS A 349 1.09 3.15 -34.20
C LYS A 349 -0.39 3.52 -34.11
N GLN A 350 -1.00 3.29 -32.94
CA GLN A 350 -2.39 3.68 -32.71
C GLN A 350 -2.55 5.20 -32.79
N LEU A 351 -1.72 5.97 -32.09
CA LEU A 351 -1.83 7.43 -32.06
C LEU A 351 -1.54 8.09 -33.39
N ILE A 352 -0.65 7.51 -34.22
CA ILE A 352 -0.42 7.96 -35.60
C ILE A 352 -1.66 7.68 -36.44
N ALA A 353 -2.25 6.50 -36.34
CA ALA A 353 -3.47 6.15 -37.07
C ALA A 353 -4.66 7.04 -36.68
N ASP A 354 -4.73 7.44 -35.42
CA ASP A 354 -5.74 8.36 -34.87
C ASP A 354 -5.45 9.84 -35.21
N GLY A 355 -4.30 10.15 -35.81
CA GLY A 355 -3.88 11.53 -36.17
C GLY A 355 -3.47 12.39 -34.98
N VAL A 356 -3.14 11.79 -33.85
CA VAL A 356 -2.77 12.47 -32.60
C VAL A 356 -1.30 12.90 -32.59
N ILE A 357 -0.43 12.10 -33.21
CA ILE A 357 1.02 12.34 -33.27
C ILE A 357 1.57 11.89 -34.62
N SER A 358 2.63 12.51 -35.08
CA SER A 358 3.40 12.08 -36.24
C SER A 358 4.53 11.13 -35.85
N GLU A 359 5.07 10.39 -36.82
CA GLU A 359 6.25 9.53 -36.62
C GLU A 359 7.47 10.35 -36.16
N GLU A 360 7.68 11.54 -36.78
CA GLU A 360 8.76 12.46 -36.40
C GLU A 360 8.64 12.96 -34.95
N GLU A 361 7.43 13.24 -34.48
CA GLU A 361 7.20 13.67 -33.09
C GLU A 361 7.45 12.53 -32.10
N SER A 362 7.08 11.30 -32.44
CA SER A 362 7.40 10.12 -31.63
C SER A 362 8.92 9.90 -31.53
N GLU A 363 9.64 9.96 -32.65
CA GLU A 363 11.11 9.84 -32.64
C GLU A 363 11.78 10.94 -31.80
N LYS A 364 11.27 12.16 -31.85
CA LYS A 364 11.77 13.27 -31.01
C LYS A 364 11.62 12.98 -29.51
N ILE A 365 10.52 12.32 -29.09
CA ILE A 365 10.32 11.92 -27.70
C ILE A 365 11.42 10.92 -27.29
N HIS A 366 11.63 9.87 -28.06
CA HIS A 366 12.67 8.88 -27.79
C HIS A 366 14.07 9.51 -27.71
N ASP A 367 14.43 10.32 -28.70
CA ASP A 367 15.73 10.99 -28.76
C ASP A 367 15.97 11.95 -27.59
N GLN A 368 14.95 12.70 -27.19
CA GLN A 368 15.05 13.59 -26.04
C GLN A 368 15.37 12.80 -24.77
N LEU A 369 14.68 11.70 -24.54
CA LEU A 369 14.87 10.86 -23.36
C LEU A 369 16.24 10.18 -23.35
N ARG A 370 16.69 9.63 -24.48
CA ARG A 370 18.05 9.05 -24.61
C ARG A 370 19.13 10.08 -24.30
N ARG A 371 19.01 11.31 -24.84
CA ARG A 371 19.95 12.41 -24.54
C ARG A 371 19.94 12.77 -23.06
N GLN A 372 18.76 12.82 -22.42
CA GLN A 372 18.63 13.12 -21.00
C GLN A 372 19.32 12.06 -20.13
N LEU A 373 19.08 10.78 -20.40
CA LEU A 373 19.74 9.66 -19.71
C LEU A 373 21.26 9.68 -19.92
N GLY A 374 21.72 9.93 -21.15
CA GLY A 374 23.15 10.07 -21.45
C GLY A 374 23.81 11.22 -20.71
N ALA A 375 23.17 12.40 -20.69
CA ALA A 375 23.66 13.56 -19.95
C ALA A 375 23.75 13.29 -18.44
N SER A 376 22.76 12.62 -17.86
CA SER A 376 22.78 12.22 -16.45
C SER A 376 23.93 11.26 -16.12
N LEU A 377 24.24 10.31 -17.02
CA LEU A 377 25.39 9.40 -16.85
C LEU A 377 26.73 10.17 -16.89
N GLU A 378 26.90 11.11 -17.83
CA GLU A 378 28.13 11.91 -17.91
C GLU A 378 28.34 12.78 -16.67
N LYS A 379 27.26 13.36 -16.13
CA LYS A 379 27.35 14.08 -14.84
C LYS A 379 27.88 13.18 -13.72
N VAL A 380 27.40 11.95 -13.62
CA VAL A 380 27.87 11.00 -12.58
C VAL A 380 29.37 10.73 -12.70
N LYS A 381 29.90 10.61 -13.91
CA LYS A 381 31.33 10.37 -14.16
C LYS A 381 32.23 11.56 -13.73
N THR A 382 31.69 12.77 -13.77
CA THR A 382 32.44 14.02 -13.48
C THR A 382 32.39 14.44 -12.01
N VAL A 383 31.43 13.95 -11.23
CA VAL A 383 31.25 14.34 -9.82
C VAL A 383 32.23 13.60 -8.91
N LYS A 384 33.01 14.35 -8.13
CA LYS A 384 33.92 13.80 -7.09
C LYS A 384 33.14 13.06 -6.01
N LYS A 385 33.74 11.99 -5.45
CA LYS A 385 33.16 11.03 -4.48
C LYS A 385 32.53 11.61 -3.21
N SER A 386 32.62 12.91 -2.93
CA SER A 386 32.26 13.52 -1.64
C SER A 386 31.04 14.44 -1.64
N SER A 387 30.28 14.56 -2.73
CA SER A 387 29.08 15.40 -2.75
C SER A 387 27.85 14.64 -2.27
N THR A 388 27.33 15.03 -1.11
CA THR A 388 25.97 14.69 -0.67
C THR A 388 24.97 15.25 -1.68
N PHE A 389 24.14 14.40 -2.28
CA PHE A 389 23.06 14.85 -3.16
C PHE A 389 21.83 15.23 -2.32
N GLU A 390 21.23 16.38 -2.65
CA GLU A 390 19.91 16.77 -2.16
C GLU A 390 18.88 15.68 -2.53
N GLY A 391 18.16 15.17 -1.54
CA GLY A 391 17.11 14.17 -1.70
C GLY A 391 17.24 12.90 -0.85
N SER A 392 18.38 12.66 -0.21
CA SER A 392 18.41 11.71 0.90
C SER A 392 17.79 12.39 2.13
N ILE A 393 16.70 11.85 2.65
CA ILE A 393 16.22 12.22 3.98
C ILE A 393 17.34 11.83 4.93
N ALA A 394 18.16 12.80 5.32
CA ALA A 394 19.14 12.59 6.38
C ALA A 394 18.36 12.31 7.66
N VAL A 395 18.14 11.05 7.96
CA VAL A 395 17.64 10.64 9.26
C VAL A 395 18.71 11.03 10.26
N LYS A 396 18.48 12.14 10.96
CA LYS A 396 19.35 12.56 12.05
C LYS A 396 19.32 11.44 13.08
N GLN A 397 20.36 10.63 13.13
CA GLN A 397 20.52 9.64 14.19
C GLN A 397 20.60 10.40 15.51
N ILE A 398 19.53 10.33 16.28
CA ILE A 398 19.57 10.77 17.67
C ILE A 398 20.31 9.68 18.43
N PRO A 399 21.47 9.96 19.04
CA PRO A 399 22.17 8.96 19.84
C PRO A 399 21.22 8.39 20.89
N TYR A 400 21.20 7.06 21.01
CA TYR A 400 20.40 6.42 22.05
C TYR A 400 20.93 6.87 23.43
N ASP A 401 20.06 7.46 24.24
CA ASP A 401 20.37 7.84 25.60
C ASP A 401 20.16 6.66 26.54
N PHE A 402 21.26 6.11 27.06
CA PHE A 402 21.25 5.01 28.04
C PHE A 402 21.02 5.49 29.47
N SER A 403 20.79 6.77 29.70
CA SER A 403 20.49 7.29 31.05
C SER A 403 19.16 6.70 31.57
N VAL A 404 19.09 6.48 32.86
CA VAL A 404 17.87 6.02 33.52
C VAL A 404 16.87 7.17 33.56
N SER A 405 15.79 7.04 32.78
CA SER A 405 14.70 8.01 32.83
C SER A 405 13.89 7.86 34.11
N ASP A 406 13.49 8.98 34.74
CA ASP A 406 12.53 8.96 35.82
C ASP A 406 11.14 8.60 35.28
N THR A 407 10.66 7.41 35.65
CA THR A 407 9.34 6.88 35.25
C THR A 407 8.29 7.03 36.37
N SER A 408 8.61 7.75 37.45
CA SER A 408 7.69 7.97 38.55
C SER A 408 6.48 8.82 38.13
N VAL A 409 5.30 8.49 38.65
CA VAL A 409 4.06 9.24 38.43
C VAL A 409 3.50 9.70 39.76
N ALA A 410 3.12 10.97 39.86
CA ALA A 410 2.55 11.52 41.07
C ALA A 410 1.28 10.74 41.49
N LYS A 411 1.18 10.40 42.79
CA LYS A 411 0.04 9.67 43.35
C LYS A 411 -1.31 10.33 43.00
N LYS A 412 -1.35 11.66 42.92
CA LYS A 412 -2.55 12.44 42.55
C LYS A 412 -3.04 12.06 41.15
N ASP A 413 -2.16 11.89 40.20
CA ASP A 413 -2.48 11.56 38.80
C ASP A 413 -2.83 10.09 38.66
N LEU A 414 -2.10 9.19 39.31
CA LEU A 414 -2.49 7.78 39.41
C LEU A 414 -3.88 7.61 40.04
N SER A 415 -4.23 8.44 41.05
CA SER A 415 -5.55 8.38 41.66
C SER A 415 -6.69 8.77 40.72
N LYS A 416 -6.46 9.73 39.81
CA LYS A 416 -7.42 10.06 38.73
C LYS A 416 -7.68 8.87 37.82
N VAL A 417 -6.60 8.24 37.37
CA VAL A 417 -6.67 7.07 36.49
C VAL A 417 -7.32 5.88 37.19
N ALA A 418 -6.90 5.57 38.42
CA ALA A 418 -7.47 4.48 39.23
C ALA A 418 -8.96 4.65 39.44
N LYS A 419 -9.43 5.87 39.72
CA LYS A 419 -10.86 6.19 39.88
C LYS A 419 -11.65 5.83 38.62
N VAL A 420 -11.17 6.19 37.45
CA VAL A 420 -11.81 5.89 36.15
C VAL A 420 -11.83 4.39 35.89
N LEU A 421 -10.72 3.71 36.14
CA LEU A 421 -10.56 2.26 35.93
C LEU A 421 -11.37 1.39 36.93
N THR A 422 -11.89 1.96 37.99
CA THR A 422 -12.60 1.19 39.05
C THR A 422 -14.03 1.66 39.29
N THR A 423 -14.51 2.68 38.58
CA THR A 423 -15.85 3.25 38.80
C THR A 423 -16.66 3.16 37.49
N PRO A 424 -17.60 2.22 37.39
CA PRO A 424 -18.49 2.15 36.23
C PRO A 424 -19.47 3.34 36.18
N PRO A 425 -20.03 3.66 35.00
CA PRO A 425 -21.08 4.67 34.86
C PRO A 425 -22.31 4.32 35.70
N LYS A 426 -23.11 5.34 36.03
CA LYS A 426 -24.43 5.13 36.65
C LYS A 426 -25.30 4.28 35.72
N ASN A 427 -26.04 3.35 36.27
CA ASN A 427 -26.96 2.45 35.57
C ASN A 427 -26.28 1.45 34.59
N PHE A 428 -24.95 1.27 34.67
CA PHE A 428 -24.24 0.29 33.89
C PHE A 428 -24.14 -1.05 34.65
N ARG A 429 -24.74 -2.09 34.10
CA ARG A 429 -24.84 -3.41 34.75
C ARG A 429 -23.63 -4.30 34.37
N LEU A 430 -22.61 -4.25 35.18
CA LEU A 430 -21.46 -5.11 35.05
C LEU A 430 -21.76 -6.55 35.46
N ASN A 431 -21.05 -7.50 34.75
CA ASN A 431 -20.98 -8.86 35.27
C ASN A 431 -20.49 -8.86 36.73
N PRO A 432 -21.15 -9.62 37.67
CA PRO A 432 -20.79 -9.60 39.08
C PRO A 432 -19.32 -9.97 39.38
N LYS A 433 -18.69 -10.82 38.53
CA LYS A 433 -17.27 -11.17 38.68
C LYS A 433 -16.38 -9.97 38.37
N ILE A 434 -16.68 -9.24 37.29
CA ILE A 434 -15.93 -8.02 36.93
C ILE A 434 -16.09 -6.95 38.01
N LYS A 435 -17.31 -6.74 38.52
CA LYS A 435 -17.54 -5.79 39.62
C LYS A 435 -16.67 -6.10 40.82
N ARG A 436 -16.61 -7.38 41.26
CA ARG A 436 -15.73 -7.81 42.36
C ARG A 436 -14.26 -7.53 42.10
N GLN A 437 -13.78 -7.74 40.86
CA GLN A 437 -12.39 -7.42 40.49
C GLN A 437 -12.14 -5.91 40.59
N LEU A 438 -13.07 -5.05 40.11
CA LEU A 438 -12.93 -3.60 40.20
C LEU A 438 -12.93 -3.11 41.68
N ASP A 439 -13.78 -3.67 42.51
CA ASP A 439 -13.82 -3.37 43.95
C ASP A 439 -12.50 -3.76 44.63
N ALA A 440 -11.94 -4.93 44.30
CA ALA A 440 -10.61 -5.36 44.77
C ALA A 440 -9.50 -4.44 44.31
N LYS A 441 -9.46 -4.07 43.03
CA LYS A 441 -8.49 -3.12 42.47
C LYS A 441 -8.56 -1.76 43.16
N LYS A 442 -9.76 -1.26 43.39
CA LYS A 442 -10.00 0.00 44.14
C LYS A 442 -9.45 -0.05 45.55
N LYS A 443 -9.71 -1.15 46.29
CA LYS A 443 -9.19 -1.37 47.65
C LYS A 443 -7.68 -1.45 47.65
N ASN A 444 -7.09 -2.29 46.81
CA ASN A 444 -5.64 -2.51 46.70
C ASN A 444 -4.91 -1.21 46.38
N PHE A 445 -5.45 -0.38 45.48
CA PHE A 445 -4.87 0.92 45.15
C PHE A 445 -4.90 1.87 46.35
N ALA A 446 -6.00 1.92 47.10
CA ALA A 446 -6.11 2.76 48.30
C ALA A 446 -5.10 2.36 49.39
N GLU A 447 -4.88 1.06 49.55
CA GLU A 447 -3.92 0.48 50.51
C GLU A 447 -2.45 0.54 49.99
N GLY A 448 -2.23 0.83 48.72
CA GLY A 448 -0.92 0.91 48.10
C GLY A 448 -0.20 -0.44 48.00
N LYS A 449 -0.93 -1.57 47.87
CA LYS A 449 -0.40 -2.92 47.82
C LYS A 449 -1.20 -3.83 46.87
N ASN A 450 -0.60 -4.95 46.51
CA ASN A 450 -1.25 -5.98 45.67
C ASN A 450 -1.80 -5.42 44.35
N ILE A 451 -1.09 -4.50 43.73
CA ILE A 451 -1.39 -4.02 42.37
C ILE A 451 -0.99 -5.12 41.40
N ASP A 452 -1.97 -5.71 40.73
CA ASP A 452 -1.69 -6.72 39.70
C ASP A 452 -1.13 -6.08 38.42
N TRP A 453 -0.48 -6.91 37.59
CA TRP A 453 0.16 -6.47 36.37
C TRP A 453 -0.78 -5.79 35.39
N GLY A 454 -1.96 -6.35 35.15
CA GLY A 454 -2.95 -5.79 34.23
C GLY A 454 -3.54 -4.46 34.71
N PHE A 455 -3.58 -4.22 36.01
CA PHE A 455 -3.99 -2.92 36.55
C PHE A 455 -2.85 -1.90 36.47
N ALA A 456 -1.60 -2.30 36.76
CA ALA A 456 -0.44 -1.45 36.61
C ALA A 456 -0.25 -0.96 35.16
N GLU A 457 -0.43 -1.85 34.20
CA GLU A 457 -0.42 -1.53 32.77
C GLU A 457 -1.44 -0.43 32.42
N GLN A 458 -2.68 -0.58 32.86
CA GLN A 458 -3.72 0.41 32.59
C GLN A 458 -3.48 1.75 33.31
N LEU A 459 -2.88 1.71 34.51
CA LEU A 459 -2.44 2.93 35.20
C LEU A 459 -1.36 3.66 34.40
N ALA A 460 -0.39 2.93 33.83
CA ALA A 460 0.63 3.49 32.95
C ALA A 460 0.03 4.10 31.67
N PHE A 461 -0.89 3.41 30.99
CA PHE A 461 -1.59 3.98 29.84
C PHE A 461 -2.34 5.27 30.19
N GLY A 462 -3.04 5.27 31.32
CA GLY A 462 -3.77 6.45 31.76
C GLY A 462 -2.85 7.63 32.11
N SER A 463 -1.68 7.38 32.72
CA SER A 463 -0.70 8.43 33.03
C SER A 463 -0.12 9.04 31.76
N LEU A 464 0.26 8.22 30.77
CA LEU A 464 0.71 8.70 29.46
C LEU A 464 -0.33 9.59 28.78
N MET A 465 -1.61 9.21 28.87
CA MET A 465 -2.69 10.03 28.32
C MET A 465 -2.87 11.38 29.04
N LEU A 466 -2.61 11.45 30.34
CA LEU A 466 -2.61 12.71 31.09
C LEU A 466 -1.45 13.61 30.69
N GLU A 467 -0.32 13.04 30.31
CA GLU A 467 0.85 13.76 29.82
C GLU A 467 0.66 14.24 28.36
N GLY A 468 -0.21 13.60 27.59
CA GLY A 468 -0.47 13.93 26.19
C GLY A 468 0.04 12.91 25.19
N THR A 469 0.54 11.75 25.67
CA THR A 469 0.97 10.65 24.81
C THR A 469 -0.22 9.74 24.49
N PRO A 470 -0.62 9.63 23.21
CA PRO A 470 -1.67 8.70 22.83
C PRO A 470 -1.18 7.26 22.89
N VAL A 471 -2.12 6.33 23.16
CA VAL A 471 -1.81 4.90 23.25
C VAL A 471 -2.71 4.12 22.30
N ARG A 472 -2.13 3.24 21.52
CA ARG A 472 -2.78 2.25 20.68
C ARG A 472 -2.33 0.86 21.12
N LEU A 473 -3.28 0.05 21.54
CA LEU A 473 -3.08 -1.37 21.87
C LEU A 473 -3.91 -2.21 20.89
N SER A 474 -3.27 -3.14 20.22
CA SER A 474 -3.92 -4.09 19.34
C SER A 474 -3.35 -5.50 19.50
N GLY A 475 -4.14 -6.49 19.19
CA GLY A 475 -3.80 -7.91 19.29
C GLY A 475 -5.04 -8.75 19.50
N GLN A 476 -4.86 -10.05 19.45
CA GLN A 476 -5.95 -10.99 19.69
C GLN A 476 -6.40 -10.89 21.16
N ASP A 477 -7.71 -10.70 21.36
CA ASP A 477 -8.34 -10.57 22.68
C ASP A 477 -7.85 -9.41 23.57
N SER A 478 -7.11 -8.43 23.04
CA SER A 478 -6.47 -7.36 23.82
C SER A 478 -7.42 -6.51 24.65
N LYS A 479 -8.70 -6.39 24.27
CA LYS A 479 -9.70 -5.65 25.07
C LYS A 479 -9.95 -6.28 26.44
N ARG A 480 -9.94 -7.60 26.53
CA ARG A 480 -10.09 -8.35 27.76
C ARG A 480 -8.74 -8.73 28.37
N GLY A 481 -7.78 -8.99 27.48
CA GLY A 481 -6.57 -9.75 27.76
C GLY A 481 -6.83 -11.25 27.70
N THR A 482 -5.93 -12.01 27.09
CA THR A 482 -6.04 -13.47 26.92
C THR A 482 -6.33 -14.17 28.25
N PHE A 483 -5.66 -13.77 29.31
CA PHE A 483 -5.80 -14.33 30.66
C PHE A 483 -6.90 -13.65 31.51
N SER A 484 -7.80 -12.89 30.91
CA SER A 484 -8.83 -12.12 31.64
C SER A 484 -8.24 -11.16 32.70
N HIS A 485 -7.06 -10.63 32.42
CA HIS A 485 -6.28 -9.80 33.34
C HIS A 485 -6.51 -8.29 33.16
N ARG A 486 -6.88 -7.85 31.93
CA ARG A 486 -6.94 -6.43 31.57
C ARG A 486 -8.33 -5.82 31.73
N HIS A 487 -9.33 -6.32 31.02
CA HIS A 487 -10.68 -5.73 30.95
C HIS A 487 -10.67 -4.24 30.61
N ALA A 488 -9.95 -3.84 29.55
CA ALA A 488 -9.90 -2.45 29.07
C ALA A 488 -11.25 -1.96 28.52
N ALA A 489 -12.13 -2.87 28.15
CA ALA A 489 -13.50 -2.60 27.74
C ALA A 489 -14.49 -3.39 28.60
N TRP A 490 -15.52 -2.71 29.09
CA TRP A 490 -16.63 -3.31 29.84
C TRP A 490 -17.85 -3.40 28.95
N TYR A 491 -18.71 -4.37 29.23
CA TYR A 491 -19.96 -4.59 28.51
C TYR A 491 -21.11 -4.62 29.49
N ASP A 492 -22.16 -3.88 29.16
CA ASP A 492 -23.41 -3.92 29.91
C ASP A 492 -24.07 -5.29 29.74
N ALA A 493 -24.56 -5.86 30.83
CA ALA A 493 -25.16 -7.19 30.85
C ALA A 493 -26.55 -7.24 30.18
N ASP A 494 -27.24 -6.10 30.06
CA ASP A 494 -28.59 -6.04 29.52
C ASP A 494 -28.62 -5.74 28.02
N ASP A 495 -27.84 -4.74 27.57
CA ASP A 495 -27.91 -4.23 26.19
C ASP A 495 -26.61 -4.37 25.39
N ARG A 496 -25.56 -4.93 26.00
CA ARG A 496 -24.22 -5.06 25.42
C ARG A 496 -23.52 -3.73 25.11
N THR A 497 -24.00 -2.61 25.61
CA THR A 497 -23.31 -1.33 25.48
C THR A 497 -21.86 -1.46 25.96
N ARG A 498 -20.94 -1.02 25.14
CA ARG A 498 -19.50 -1.09 25.42
C ARG A 498 -19.01 0.21 26.03
N TYR A 499 -18.34 0.11 27.17
CA TYR A 499 -17.70 1.23 27.86
C TYR A 499 -16.19 0.98 27.98
N ILE A 500 -15.36 1.95 27.58
CA ILE A 500 -13.91 1.90 27.71
C ILE A 500 -13.50 3.01 28.68
N PRO A 501 -13.07 2.68 29.91
CA PRO A 501 -12.79 3.65 30.96
C PRO A 501 -11.83 4.76 30.54
N LEU A 502 -10.69 4.40 29.98
CA LEU A 502 -9.64 5.37 29.58
C LEU A 502 -10.13 6.34 28.50
N ILE A 503 -10.99 5.91 27.56
CA ILE A 503 -11.59 6.83 26.58
C ILE A 503 -12.51 7.87 27.26
N ASN A 504 -13.11 7.50 28.38
CA ASN A 504 -14.04 8.34 29.11
C ASN A 504 -13.39 9.15 30.24
N MET A 505 -12.08 9.08 30.40
CA MET A 505 -11.36 9.93 31.37
C MET A 505 -11.40 11.39 30.91
N LYS A 506 -12.00 12.26 31.71
CA LYS A 506 -12.23 13.68 31.35
C LYS A 506 -10.94 14.47 31.21
N GLU A 507 -10.00 14.19 32.06
CA GLU A 507 -8.71 14.90 32.17
C GLU A 507 -7.68 14.48 31.12
N ARG A 508 -7.99 13.49 30.28
CA ARG A 508 -7.05 13.03 29.24
C ARG A 508 -6.72 14.13 28.24
N LYS A 509 -5.47 14.25 27.89
CA LYS A 509 -4.95 15.15 26.86
C LYS A 509 -4.71 14.41 25.53
N ALA A 510 -4.75 13.07 25.55
CA ALA A 510 -4.51 12.23 24.39
C ALA A 510 -5.57 11.14 24.23
N LYS A 511 -5.56 10.46 23.10
CA LYS A 511 -6.53 9.42 22.75
C LYS A 511 -6.01 8.03 23.13
N PHE A 512 -6.92 7.17 23.57
CA PHE A 512 -6.69 5.74 23.80
C PHE A 512 -7.42 4.92 22.74
N CYS A 513 -6.74 3.95 22.16
CA CYS A 513 -7.31 3.00 21.23
C CYS A 513 -6.99 1.58 21.69
N VAL A 514 -8.00 0.72 21.79
CA VAL A 514 -7.81 -0.72 22.05
C VAL A 514 -8.65 -1.53 21.09
N TYR A 515 -8.01 -2.47 20.38
CA TYR A 515 -8.65 -3.28 19.36
C TYR A 515 -8.33 -4.76 19.55
N ASN A 516 -9.36 -5.61 19.51
CA ASN A 516 -9.12 -7.00 19.21
C ASN A 516 -8.80 -7.09 17.72
N SER A 517 -7.70 -7.71 17.39
CA SER A 517 -7.32 -7.99 16.00
C SER A 517 -8.07 -9.21 15.45
N LEU A 518 -7.97 -9.41 14.15
CA LEU A 518 -8.21 -10.72 13.55
C LEU A 518 -7.14 -11.73 14.03
N LEU A 519 -7.37 -12.99 13.73
CA LEU A 519 -6.46 -14.10 14.08
C LEU A 519 -5.29 -14.14 13.05
N SER A 520 -4.36 -13.21 13.21
CA SER A 520 -3.13 -13.08 12.44
C SER A 520 -2.07 -12.37 13.29
N GLU A 521 -0.87 -12.87 13.29
CA GLU A 521 0.28 -12.23 13.94
C GLU A 521 1.00 -11.31 12.96
N ALA A 522 1.35 -11.82 11.78
CA ALA A 522 2.23 -11.15 10.83
C ALA A 522 1.61 -9.86 10.27
N ALA A 523 0.38 -9.89 9.73
CA ALA A 523 -0.24 -8.69 9.15
C ALA A 523 -0.57 -7.64 10.21
N VAL A 524 -0.97 -8.06 11.41
CA VAL A 524 -1.30 -7.13 12.50
C VAL A 524 -0.04 -6.45 13.04
N LEU A 525 1.06 -7.20 13.24
CA LEU A 525 2.34 -6.60 13.63
C LEU A 525 2.87 -5.66 12.55
N ALA A 526 2.82 -6.07 11.27
CA ALA A 526 3.24 -5.21 10.16
C ALA A 526 2.45 -3.90 10.12
N PHE A 527 1.13 -3.97 10.36
CA PHE A 527 0.28 -2.78 10.46
C PHE A 527 0.69 -1.87 11.62
N ASP A 528 0.84 -2.41 12.82
CA ASP A 528 1.18 -1.60 13.99
C ASP A 528 2.61 -1.07 13.93
N TYR A 529 3.55 -1.81 13.32
CA TYR A 529 4.87 -1.32 12.99
C TYR A 529 4.80 -0.14 12.00
N GLY A 530 4.10 -0.30 10.88
CA GLY A 530 3.90 0.79 9.92
C GLY A 530 3.22 2.01 10.55
N TYR A 531 2.26 1.78 11.45
CA TYR A 531 1.59 2.84 12.19
C TYR A 531 2.56 3.61 13.10
N SER A 532 3.46 2.92 13.79
CA SER A 532 4.44 3.53 14.70
C SER A 532 5.48 4.38 13.96
N LEU A 533 5.88 3.97 12.74
CA LEU A 533 6.85 4.70 11.93
C LEU A 533 6.37 6.12 11.59
N ASP A 534 5.11 6.26 11.21
CA ASP A 534 4.55 7.56 10.80
C ASP A 534 3.82 8.29 11.95
N TYR A 535 3.73 7.67 13.14
CA TYR A 535 3.22 8.34 14.34
C TYR A 535 4.14 8.10 15.56
N PRO A 536 5.40 8.57 15.53
CA PRO A 536 6.39 8.27 16.58
C PRO A 536 6.05 8.82 17.96
N LYS A 537 5.12 9.77 18.07
CA LYS A 537 4.65 10.33 19.35
C LYS A 537 3.55 9.47 20.01
N MET A 538 3.15 8.37 19.40
CA MET A 538 2.16 7.44 19.95
C MET A 538 2.86 6.19 20.47
N LEU A 539 2.46 5.72 21.63
CA LEU A 539 2.81 4.37 22.08
C LEU A 539 1.92 3.36 21.32
N ALA A 540 2.47 2.75 20.27
CA ALA A 540 1.82 1.69 19.53
C ALA A 540 2.29 0.33 20.07
N ILE A 541 1.34 -0.53 20.42
CA ILE A 541 1.59 -1.83 21.04
C ILE A 541 0.85 -2.90 20.25
N TRP A 542 1.58 -3.87 19.74
CA TRP A 542 1.03 -5.15 19.33
C TRP A 542 1.25 -6.17 20.44
N GLU A 543 0.20 -6.89 20.82
CA GLU A 543 0.24 -7.94 21.82
C GLU A 543 -0.04 -9.29 21.17
N ALA A 544 0.93 -10.19 21.16
CA ALA A 544 0.71 -11.59 20.82
C ALA A 544 -0.24 -12.23 21.86
N GLN A 545 -1.17 -13.09 21.42
CA GLN A 545 -2.14 -13.73 22.33
C GLN A 545 -1.44 -14.54 23.42
N PHE A 546 -0.42 -15.31 23.03
CA PHE A 546 0.60 -15.90 23.89
C PHE A 546 1.97 -15.49 23.36
N GLY A 547 2.95 -15.29 24.23
CA GLY A 547 4.31 -14.93 23.82
C GLY A 547 4.90 -15.87 22.77
N ASP A 548 4.58 -17.16 22.86
CA ASP A 548 5.00 -18.19 21.90
C ASP A 548 4.57 -17.89 20.45
N PHE A 549 3.43 -17.22 20.27
CA PHE A 549 2.90 -16.94 18.93
C PHE A 549 3.59 -15.76 18.23
N ALA A 550 4.49 -15.05 18.92
CA ALA A 550 5.31 -14.03 18.28
C ALA A 550 6.17 -14.61 17.14
N ASN A 551 6.53 -15.89 17.21
CA ASN A 551 7.27 -16.60 16.15
C ASN A 551 6.47 -16.69 14.83
N GLY A 552 5.14 -16.64 14.87
CA GLY A 552 4.29 -16.53 13.67
C GLY A 552 4.44 -15.21 12.92
N ALA A 553 5.01 -14.18 13.55
CA ALA A 553 5.31 -12.88 12.98
C ALA A 553 6.81 -12.66 12.71
N GLN A 554 7.65 -13.68 12.80
CA GLN A 554 9.12 -13.56 12.72
C GLN A 554 9.56 -12.85 11.43
N VAL A 555 8.90 -13.13 10.32
CA VAL A 555 9.18 -12.48 9.02
C VAL A 555 9.02 -10.94 9.03
N ILE A 556 8.30 -10.41 10.01
CA ILE A 556 8.12 -8.97 10.21
C ILE A 556 9.08 -8.45 11.30
N ILE A 557 9.41 -9.28 12.27
CA ILE A 557 10.31 -8.91 13.37
C ILE A 557 11.74 -8.72 12.86
N ASP A 558 12.21 -9.63 12.00
CA ASP A 558 13.53 -9.57 11.37
C ASP A 558 13.63 -8.44 10.33
#